data_2eea45b07003c95db1f43c1f7ad6c975
#
_entry.id   2eea45b07003c95db1f43c1f7ad6c975
#
_cell.length_a   1.000
_cell.length_b   1.000
_cell.length_c   1.000
_cell.angle_alpha   90.00
_cell.angle_beta   90.00
_cell.angle_gamma   90.00
#
_symmetry.space_group_name_H-M   'P 1'
#
loop_
_entity.id
_entity.type
_entity.pdbx_description
1 polymer ?
#
loop_
_entity_poly.entity_id
_entity_poly.type
_entity_poly.pdbx_seq_one_letter_code
_entity_poly.pdbx_strand_id
1 'polypeptide(L)'
;MKVLHVRDYVVKRLQYALNPKSIAVVGASRYETKVGYKVIEGLRAWGYKGEIYPVNPRSDQVHGLKAYPTVKDIPYDVDLVFVAVPAHIVKSVLEDCVSLDRKSVV
;
A
#
# COMPACT_ATOMS: atom_id res chain seq x y z
N MET A 1 10.58 -4.89 5.35
CA MET A 1 9.47 -4.37 4.51
C MET A 1 9.57 -4.99 3.13
N LYS A 2 8.46 -5.44 2.59
CA LYS A 2 8.38 -5.94 1.23
C LYS A 2 7.55 -5.00 0.38
N VAL A 3 7.92 -4.87 -0.91
CA VAL A 3 7.21 -4.00 -1.85
C VAL A 3 6.73 -4.84 -3.01
N LEU A 4 5.43 -4.75 -3.30
CA LEU A 4 4.83 -5.42 -4.44
C LEU A 4 4.20 -4.39 -5.37
N HIS A 5 4.50 -4.51 -6.66
CA HIS A 5 3.83 -3.73 -7.70
C HIS A 5 2.52 -4.42 -8.06
N VAL A 6 1.41 -3.72 -7.85
CA VAL A 6 0.07 -4.32 -7.90
C VAL A 6 -0.41 -4.53 -9.31
N ARG A 7 -0.95 -5.73 -9.52
CA ARG A 7 -1.86 -6.04 -10.62
C ARG A 7 -3.11 -6.64 -10.02
N ASP A 8 -4.19 -6.69 -10.80
CA ASP A 8 -5.54 -6.98 -10.33
C ASP A 8 -5.69 -8.27 -9.51
N TYR A 9 -4.88 -9.27 -9.77
CA TYR A 9 -4.98 -10.58 -9.13
C TYR A 9 -4.08 -10.74 -7.90
N VAL A 10 -3.26 -9.78 -7.58
CA VAL A 10 -2.21 -9.94 -6.56
C VAL A 10 -2.77 -9.96 -5.15
N VAL A 11 -3.85 -9.21 -4.90
CA VAL A 11 -4.44 -9.14 -3.57
C VAL A 11 -4.80 -10.53 -3.03
N LYS A 12 -5.34 -11.40 -3.88
CA LYS A 12 -5.71 -12.74 -3.47
C LYS A 12 -4.51 -13.58 -3.03
N ARG A 13 -3.37 -13.39 -3.67
CA ARG A 13 -2.15 -14.16 -3.36
C ARG A 13 -1.42 -13.67 -2.12
N LEU A 14 -1.68 -12.44 -1.74
CA LEU A 14 -0.96 -11.77 -0.67
C LEU A 14 -1.05 -12.52 0.66
N GLN A 15 -2.24 -12.94 1.04
CA GLN A 15 -2.45 -13.62 2.31
C GLN A 15 -1.77 -14.98 2.39
N TYR A 16 -1.48 -15.62 1.26
CA TYR A 16 -0.73 -16.87 1.22
C TYR A 16 0.77 -16.66 1.24
N ALA A 17 1.23 -15.53 0.71
CA ALA A 17 2.65 -15.30 0.50
C ALA A 17 3.36 -14.73 1.72
N LEU A 18 2.74 -13.83 2.49
CA LEU A 18 3.48 -12.96 3.38
C LEU A 18 2.91 -12.79 4.78
N ASN A 19 1.64 -13.01 5.00
CA ASN A 19 0.98 -12.79 6.29
C ASN A 19 1.43 -11.47 6.99
N PRO A 20 1.38 -10.32 6.31
CA PRO A 20 1.87 -9.08 6.89
C PRO A 20 0.96 -8.57 8.01
N LYS A 21 1.55 -7.91 9.00
CA LYS A 21 0.81 -7.26 10.09
C LYS A 21 0.36 -5.86 9.72
N SER A 22 1.02 -5.23 8.76
CA SER A 22 0.67 -3.90 8.27
C SER A 22 0.97 -3.77 6.79
N ILE A 23 0.10 -3.04 6.09
CA ILE A 23 0.22 -2.84 4.64
C ILE A 23 0.03 -1.36 4.35
N ALA A 24 0.99 -0.75 3.66
CA ALA A 24 0.82 0.57 3.08
C ALA A 24 0.38 0.41 1.63
N VAL A 25 -0.64 1.18 1.22
CA VAL A 25 -1.14 1.16 -0.14
C VAL A 25 -0.80 2.49 -0.79
N VAL A 26 0.25 2.50 -1.60
CA VAL A 26 0.69 3.70 -2.33
C VAL A 26 -0.12 3.83 -3.61
N GLY A 27 -0.73 4.98 -3.81
CA GLY A 27 -1.71 5.16 -4.88
C GLY A 27 -3.13 4.83 -4.41
N ALA A 28 -3.35 4.78 -3.09
CA ALA A 28 -4.69 4.62 -2.55
C ALA A 28 -5.61 5.74 -3.05
N SER A 29 -6.84 5.40 -3.35
CA SER A 29 -7.76 6.34 -3.99
C SER A 29 -9.15 6.28 -3.36
N ARG A 30 -9.84 7.42 -3.38
CA ARG A 30 -11.26 7.52 -3.02
C ARG A 30 -12.17 7.08 -4.17
N TYR A 31 -11.64 6.96 -5.36
CA TYR A 31 -12.44 6.67 -6.56
C TYR A 31 -12.48 5.17 -6.82
N GLU A 32 -13.69 4.62 -6.90
CA GLU A 32 -13.94 3.18 -7.05
C GLU A 32 -13.30 2.56 -8.29
N THR A 33 -13.07 3.38 -9.33
CA THR A 33 -12.49 2.91 -10.58
C THR A 33 -10.98 2.71 -10.51
N LYS A 34 -10.33 3.21 -9.47
CA LYS A 34 -8.88 3.14 -9.34
C LYS A 34 -8.42 1.86 -8.66
N VAL A 35 -7.26 1.36 -9.07
CA VAL A 35 -6.68 0.14 -8.51
C VAL A 35 -6.44 0.28 -7.00
N GLY A 36 -5.94 1.44 -6.56
CA GLY A 36 -5.69 1.67 -5.14
C GLY A 36 -6.94 1.56 -4.27
N TYR A 37 -8.10 1.99 -4.78
CA TYR A 37 -9.37 1.79 -4.11
C TYR A 37 -9.70 0.29 -3.98
N LYS A 38 -9.58 -0.42 -5.08
CA LYS A 38 -9.92 -1.84 -5.14
C LYS A 38 -9.02 -2.71 -4.26
N VAL A 39 -7.77 -2.33 -4.10
CA VAL A 39 -6.84 -3.04 -3.22
C VAL A 39 -7.34 -3.01 -1.78
N ILE A 40 -7.67 -1.83 -1.26
CA ILE A 40 -8.14 -1.69 0.11
C ILE A 40 -9.49 -2.38 0.30
N GLU A 41 -10.39 -2.21 -0.65
CA GLU A 41 -11.69 -2.88 -0.63
C GLU A 41 -11.53 -4.40 -0.59
N GLY A 42 -10.65 -4.95 -1.42
CA GLY A 42 -10.39 -6.38 -1.46
C GLY A 42 -9.77 -6.91 -0.17
N LEU A 43 -8.83 -6.18 0.42
CA LEU A 43 -8.23 -6.57 1.69
C LEU A 43 -9.29 -6.66 2.79
N ARG A 44 -10.18 -5.68 2.86
CA ARG A 44 -11.25 -5.68 3.86
C ARG A 44 -12.27 -6.78 3.60
N ALA A 45 -12.63 -7.00 2.34
CA ALA A 45 -13.59 -8.03 1.97
C ALA A 45 -13.10 -9.43 2.33
N TRP A 46 -11.80 -9.64 2.30
CA TRP A 46 -11.20 -10.93 2.67
C TRP A 46 -10.88 -11.05 4.17
N GLY A 47 -11.24 -10.04 4.95
CA GLY A 47 -11.06 -10.11 6.39
C GLY A 47 -9.62 -9.88 6.85
N TYR A 48 -8.84 -9.10 6.10
CA TYR A 48 -7.50 -8.74 6.57
C TYR A 48 -7.59 -8.05 7.93
N LYS A 49 -6.84 -8.57 8.91
CA LYS A 49 -6.91 -8.12 10.30
C LYS A 49 -5.84 -7.12 10.67
N GLY A 50 -4.85 -6.90 9.82
CA GLY A 50 -3.76 -5.97 10.09
C GLY A 50 -4.11 -4.53 9.82
N GLU A 51 -3.12 -3.65 10.02
CA GLU A 51 -3.28 -2.23 9.77
C GLU A 51 -3.10 -1.91 8.30
N ILE A 52 -3.93 -1.02 7.77
CA ILE A 52 -3.82 -0.52 6.40
C ILE A 52 -3.52 0.97 6.44
N TYR A 53 -2.45 1.37 5.79
CA TYR A 53 -2.02 2.77 5.70
C TYR A 53 -2.14 3.25 4.26
N PRO A 54 -3.22 3.98 3.92
CA PRO A 54 -3.33 4.59 2.59
C PRO A 54 -2.28 5.67 2.38
N VAL A 55 -1.69 5.73 1.20
CA VAL A 55 -0.76 6.79 0.82
C VAL A 55 -1.29 7.50 -0.40
N ASN A 56 -1.65 8.78 -0.22
CA ASN A 56 -2.17 9.64 -1.27
C ASN A 56 -1.83 11.09 -0.94
N PRO A 57 -1.06 11.80 -1.80
CA PRO A 57 -0.65 13.16 -1.50
C PRO A 57 -1.78 14.19 -1.56
N ARG A 58 -2.94 13.80 -2.07
CA ARG A 58 -4.08 14.72 -2.30
C ARG A 58 -5.27 14.46 -1.39
N SER A 59 -5.21 13.45 -0.54
CA SER A 59 -6.34 13.11 0.32
C SER A 59 -5.87 12.87 1.74
N ASP A 60 -6.66 13.35 2.71
CA ASP A 60 -6.39 13.13 4.12
C ASP A 60 -6.96 11.82 4.62
N GLN A 61 -7.97 11.29 3.93
CA GLN A 61 -8.64 10.05 4.26
C GLN A 61 -8.98 9.27 3.02
N VAL A 62 -8.84 7.95 3.11
CA VAL A 62 -9.25 7.01 2.08
C VAL A 62 -9.91 5.82 2.79
N HIS A 63 -11.11 5.45 2.39
CA HIS A 63 -11.90 4.38 3.03
C HIS A 63 -12.09 4.59 4.54
N GLY A 64 -12.19 5.83 5.00
CA GLY A 64 -12.32 6.15 6.41
C GLY A 64 -11.02 6.01 7.20
N LEU A 65 -9.92 5.67 6.56
CA LEU A 65 -8.60 5.56 7.17
C LEU A 65 -7.80 6.84 6.91
N LYS A 66 -6.97 7.21 7.87
CA LYS A 66 -6.07 8.33 7.69
C LYS A 66 -5.10 8.03 6.55
N ALA A 67 -5.00 8.94 5.59
CA ALA A 67 -4.05 8.83 4.48
C ALA A 67 -2.81 9.69 4.76
N TYR A 68 -1.67 9.21 4.27
CA TYR A 68 -0.39 9.88 4.43
C TYR A 68 0.11 10.36 3.07
N PRO A 69 0.77 11.53 2.99
CA PRO A 69 1.24 12.07 1.70
C PRO A 69 2.28 11.18 1.02
N THR A 70 3.18 10.61 1.81
CA THR A 70 4.19 9.67 1.32
C THR A 70 4.34 8.52 2.31
N VAL A 71 4.97 7.45 1.87
CA VAL A 71 5.23 6.30 2.75
C VAL A 71 6.15 6.69 3.92
N LYS A 72 6.99 7.70 3.74
CA LYS A 72 7.90 8.19 4.78
C LYS A 72 7.17 8.89 5.94
N ASP A 73 5.96 9.36 5.70
CA ASP A 73 5.17 10.05 6.72
C ASP A 73 4.44 9.10 7.66
N ILE A 74 4.43 7.81 7.36
CA ILE A 74 3.79 6.82 8.21
C ILE A 74 4.65 6.60 9.46
N PRO A 75 4.14 6.92 10.68
CA PRO A 75 4.96 6.85 11.89
C PRO A 75 5.02 5.44 12.51
N TYR A 76 4.66 4.43 11.77
CA TYR A 76 4.58 3.05 12.23
C TYR A 76 5.37 2.14 11.31
N ASP A 77 5.76 0.97 11.82
CA ASP A 77 6.40 -0.05 11.00
C ASP A 77 5.44 -0.56 9.94
N VAL A 78 5.94 -0.76 8.73
CA VAL A 78 5.17 -1.28 7.60
C VAL A 78 5.83 -2.55 7.10
N ASP A 79 5.08 -3.65 7.13
CA ASP A 79 5.59 -4.96 6.70
C ASP A 79 5.57 -5.12 5.18
N LEU A 80 4.56 -4.54 4.53
CA LEU A 80 4.39 -4.64 3.09
C LEU A 80 3.94 -3.32 2.51
N VAL A 81 4.52 -2.95 1.38
CA VAL A 81 4.08 -1.79 0.61
C VAL A 81 3.49 -2.26 -0.72
N PHE A 82 2.23 -1.93 -0.93
CA PHE A 82 1.52 -2.18 -2.17
C PHE A 82 1.64 -0.94 -3.05
N VAL A 83 2.25 -1.07 -4.24
CA VAL A 83 2.46 0.07 -5.14
C VAL A 83 1.45 0.02 -6.27
N ALA A 84 0.49 0.94 -6.26
CA ALA A 84 -0.60 1.03 -7.22
C ALA A 84 -0.59 2.39 -7.93
N VAL A 85 0.58 2.80 -8.42
CA VAL A 85 0.76 4.07 -9.12
C VAL A 85 1.20 3.82 -10.56
N PRO A 86 1.04 4.82 -11.45
CA PRO A 86 1.54 4.71 -12.83
C PRO A 86 3.04 4.40 -12.85
N ALA A 87 3.48 3.69 -13.89
CA ALA A 87 4.84 3.18 -14.00
C ALA A 87 5.91 4.28 -13.84
N HIS A 88 5.65 5.48 -14.33
CA HIS A 88 6.62 6.58 -14.25
C HIS A 88 6.84 7.12 -12.84
N ILE A 89 5.98 6.75 -11.89
CA ILE A 89 6.08 7.18 -10.48
C ILE A 89 6.71 6.08 -9.62
N VAL A 90 6.70 4.83 -10.08
CA VAL A 90 7.14 3.67 -9.29
C VAL A 90 8.56 3.83 -8.74
N LYS A 91 9.48 4.32 -9.56
CA LYS A 91 10.88 4.51 -9.14
C LYS A 91 10.99 5.40 -7.92
N SER A 92 10.30 6.53 -7.92
CA SER A 92 10.30 7.48 -6.81
C SER A 92 9.76 6.84 -5.53
N VAL A 93 8.68 6.07 -5.65
CA VAL A 93 8.09 5.36 -4.52
C VAL A 93 9.04 4.32 -3.95
N LEU A 94 9.71 3.56 -4.82
CA LEU A 94 10.69 2.56 -4.38
C LEU A 94 11.87 3.19 -3.66
N GLU A 95 12.35 4.34 -4.13
CA GLU A 95 13.41 5.09 -3.46
C GLU A 95 12.99 5.50 -2.05
N ASP A 96 11.76 5.97 -1.87
CA ASP A 96 11.23 6.32 -0.56
C ASP A 96 11.18 5.09 0.37
N CYS A 97 10.74 3.96 -0.16
CA CYS A 97 10.69 2.72 0.62
C CYS A 97 12.07 2.25 1.07
N VAL A 98 13.05 2.32 0.19
CA VAL A 98 14.44 1.94 0.51
C VAL A 98 15.03 2.85 1.58
N SER A 99 14.70 4.14 1.55
CA SER A 99 15.21 5.07 2.56
C SER A 99 14.68 4.78 3.96
N LEU A 100 13.48 4.19 4.07
CA LEU A 100 12.87 3.84 5.35
C LEU A 100 13.35 2.51 5.90
N ASP A 101 13.52 1.52 5.03
CA ASP A 101 13.84 0.17 5.44
C ASP A 101 14.84 -0.45 4.48
N ARG A 102 16.03 -0.72 4.99
CA ARG A 102 17.11 -1.29 4.21
C ARG A 102 17.19 -2.81 4.29
N LYS A 103 16.27 -3.44 5.02
CA LYS A 103 16.35 -4.89 5.28
C LYS A 103 15.90 -5.72 4.10
N SER A 104 14.76 -5.41 3.53
CA SER A 104 14.28 -6.14 2.35
C SER A 104 13.24 -5.34 1.60
N VAL A 105 13.48 -5.16 0.30
CA VAL A 105 12.53 -4.56 -0.64
C VAL A 105 12.31 -5.58 -1.74
N VAL A 106 11.07 -5.96 -1.93
CA VAL A 106 10.69 -6.96 -2.92
C VAL A 106 9.69 -6.40 -3.91
#